data_b0086ddc3ef171b911085f15bac096f6
#
_entry.id   b0086ddc3ef171b911085f15bac096f6
#
_cell.length_a   1.000
_cell.length_b   1.000
_cell.length_c   1.000
_cell.angle_alpha   90.00
_cell.angle_beta   90.00
_cell.angle_gamma   90.00
#
_symmetry.space_group_name_H-M   'P 1'
#
loop_
_entity.id
_entity.type
_entity.pdbx_description
1 polymer ?
#
loop_
_entity_poly.entity_id
_entity_poly.type
_entity_poly.pdbx_seq_one_letter_code
_entity_poly.pdbx_strand_id
1 'polypeptide(L)'
;RRQRQMCIRDRYGTVLFFEDQKVVKGLQEAFPSYQDNFPGWSLQTSAMHQLAIWVMLEDVGFGASLQHYNPLIDDEVRRAWNLPGHWHLIAEMPFGLPVTKPGEKEFQPLEERVRVFK
;
A
#
# COMPACT_ATOMS: atom_id res chain seq x y z
N ARG A 1 -0.96 11.13 -15.93
CA ARG A 1 0.09 10.29 -16.57
C ARG A 1 1.48 10.93 -16.53
N ARG A 2 1.61 12.24 -16.85
CA ARG A 2 2.91 12.95 -16.80
C ARG A 2 3.49 13.02 -15.39
N GLN A 3 2.68 13.26 -14.37
CA GLN A 3 3.14 13.31 -12.98
C GLN A 3 3.62 11.93 -12.49
N ARG A 4 2.96 10.85 -12.88
CA ARG A 4 3.38 9.49 -12.55
C ARG A 4 4.70 9.12 -13.21
N GLN A 5 4.92 9.53 -14.45
CA GLN A 5 6.19 9.29 -15.15
C GLN A 5 7.33 10.12 -14.57
N MET A 6 7.08 11.37 -14.15
CA MET A 6 8.08 12.20 -13.51
C MET A 6 8.45 11.67 -12.11
N CYS A 7 7.49 11.20 -11.34
CA CYS A 7 7.74 10.54 -10.05
C CYS A 7 8.57 9.27 -10.20
N ILE A 8 8.42 8.55 -11.32
CA ILE A 8 9.20 7.32 -11.59
C ILE A 8 10.64 7.65 -12.02
N ARG A 9 10.86 8.74 -12.74
CA ARG A 9 12.20 9.13 -13.20
C ARG A 9 13.10 9.61 -12.07
N ASP A 10 12.53 10.34 -11.12
CA ASP A 10 13.25 10.94 -10.00
C ASP A 10 13.05 10.17 -8.70
N ARG A 11 12.64 8.92 -8.79
CA ARG A 11 12.44 8.10 -7.60
C ARG A 11 13.74 7.82 -6.89
N TYR A 12 13.70 7.98 -5.59
CA TYR A 12 14.78 7.64 -4.69
C TYR A 12 14.80 6.16 -4.35
N GLY A 13 13.61 5.57 -4.23
CA GLY A 13 13.43 4.17 -3.94
C GLY A 13 11.96 3.75 -4.11
N THR A 14 11.70 2.50 -3.81
CA THR A 14 10.34 1.94 -3.83
C THR A 14 10.16 1.05 -2.62
N VAL A 15 9.10 1.31 -1.85
CA VAL A 15 8.68 0.40 -0.77
C VAL A 15 7.77 -0.66 -1.38
N LEU A 16 8.06 -1.92 -1.09
CA LEU A 16 7.24 -3.06 -1.51
C LEU A 16 6.46 -3.57 -0.29
N PHE A 17 5.15 -3.67 -0.44
CA PHE A 17 4.27 -4.14 0.63
C PHE A 17 3.85 -5.58 0.37
N PHE A 18 4.10 -6.43 1.33
CA PHE A 18 3.80 -7.86 1.25
C PHE A 18 2.83 -8.28 2.34
N GLU A 19 2.10 -9.31 2.04
CA GLU A 19 1.27 -10.04 2.98
C GLU A 19 1.90 -11.43 3.20
N ASP A 20 2.11 -11.83 4.45
CA ASP A 20 2.60 -13.16 4.75
C ASP A 20 1.42 -14.14 4.80
N GLN A 21 1.28 -14.93 3.75
CA GLN A 21 0.18 -15.89 3.62
C GLN A 21 0.23 -17.01 4.65
N LYS A 22 1.39 -17.32 5.22
CA LYS A 22 1.50 -18.28 6.32
C LYS A 22 0.80 -17.80 7.56
N VAL A 23 0.91 -16.49 7.86
CA VAL A 23 0.25 -15.89 9.02
C VAL A 23 -1.27 -15.93 8.81
N VAL A 24 -1.75 -15.56 7.64
CA VAL A 24 -3.19 -15.59 7.32
C VAL A 24 -3.74 -17.00 7.46
N LYS A 25 -3.09 -17.99 6.86
CA LYS A 25 -3.51 -19.40 6.96
C LYS A 25 -3.45 -19.93 8.38
N GLY A 26 -2.41 -19.58 9.12
CA GLY A 26 -2.27 -20.00 10.52
C GLY A 26 -3.42 -19.46 11.39
N LEU A 27 -3.84 -18.23 11.17
CA LEU A 27 -4.98 -17.64 11.87
C LEU A 27 -6.30 -18.32 11.47
N GLN A 28 -6.47 -18.63 10.20
CA GLN A 28 -7.65 -19.34 9.71
C GLN A 28 -7.78 -20.73 10.36
N GLU A 29 -6.67 -21.43 10.51
CA GLU A 29 -6.63 -22.75 11.17
C GLU A 29 -6.86 -22.66 12.67
N ALA A 30 -6.26 -21.64 13.33
CA ALA A 30 -6.41 -21.44 14.76
C ALA A 30 -7.81 -20.98 15.17
N PHE A 31 -8.48 -20.20 14.31
CA PHE A 31 -9.79 -19.63 14.58
C PHE A 31 -10.74 -19.88 13.39
N PRO A 32 -11.21 -21.14 13.22
CA PRO A 32 -12.02 -21.50 12.06
C PRO A 32 -13.31 -20.69 11.90
N SER A 33 -13.88 -20.19 13.00
CA SER A 33 -15.09 -19.35 12.98
C SER A 33 -14.91 -18.07 12.18
N TYR A 34 -13.68 -17.57 12.09
CA TYR A 34 -13.34 -16.32 11.42
C TYR A 34 -12.52 -16.53 10.15
N GLN A 35 -12.43 -17.76 9.66
CA GLN A 35 -11.54 -18.08 8.54
C GLN A 35 -11.78 -17.20 7.29
N ASP A 36 -13.04 -16.86 7.02
CA ASP A 36 -13.39 -16.04 5.86
C ASP A 36 -13.10 -14.55 6.07
N ASN A 37 -12.85 -14.14 7.30
CA ASN A 37 -12.58 -12.75 7.66
C ASN A 37 -11.10 -12.39 7.61
N PHE A 38 -10.21 -13.33 7.93
CA PHE A 38 -8.79 -13.03 8.05
C PHE A 38 -8.16 -12.46 6.77
N PRO A 39 -8.48 -12.93 5.55
CA PRO A 39 -7.91 -12.33 4.35
C PRO A 39 -8.27 -10.85 4.20
N GLY A 40 -9.53 -10.47 4.45
CA GLY A 40 -9.96 -9.08 4.42
C GLY A 40 -9.32 -8.24 5.51
N TRP A 41 -9.24 -8.75 6.73
CA TRP A 41 -8.61 -8.06 7.85
C TRP A 41 -7.11 -7.85 7.63
N SER A 42 -6.44 -8.83 7.01
CA SER A 42 -5.03 -8.69 6.63
C SER A 42 -4.82 -7.55 5.65
N LEU A 43 -5.67 -7.45 4.63
CA LEU A 43 -5.61 -6.36 3.66
C LEU A 43 -5.89 -5.00 4.30
N GLN A 44 -6.85 -4.93 5.22
CA GLN A 44 -7.14 -3.70 5.96
C GLN A 44 -5.95 -3.27 6.81
N THR A 45 -5.30 -4.21 7.49
CA THR A 45 -4.09 -3.94 8.27
C THR A 45 -2.95 -3.46 7.37
N SER A 46 -2.78 -4.08 6.20
CA SER A 46 -1.81 -3.65 5.21
C SER A 46 -2.06 -2.22 4.75
N ALA A 47 -3.32 -1.85 4.51
CA ALA A 47 -3.69 -0.49 4.10
C ALA A 47 -3.31 0.55 5.16
N MET A 48 -3.51 0.24 6.44
CA MET A 48 -3.08 1.11 7.55
C MET A 48 -1.56 1.28 7.57
N HIS A 49 -0.83 0.21 7.36
CA HIS A 49 0.63 0.23 7.28
C HIS A 49 1.10 1.07 6.09
N GLN A 50 0.47 0.91 4.93
CA GLN A 50 0.77 1.70 3.74
C GLN A 50 0.57 3.21 3.98
N LEU A 51 -0.52 3.58 4.62
CA LEU A 51 -0.79 4.98 4.97
C LEU A 51 0.28 5.53 5.93
N ALA A 52 0.64 4.76 6.96
CA ALA A 52 1.65 5.18 7.93
C ALA A 52 3.00 5.45 7.26
N ILE A 53 3.45 4.56 6.39
CA ILE A 53 4.71 4.73 5.64
C ILE A 53 4.63 5.95 4.72
N TRP A 54 3.51 6.14 4.04
CA TRP A 54 3.32 7.28 3.15
C TRP A 54 3.44 8.62 3.90
N VAL A 55 2.76 8.73 5.04
CA VAL A 55 2.82 9.93 5.89
C VAL A 55 4.25 10.16 6.42
N MET A 56 4.94 9.10 6.83
CA MET A 56 6.32 9.21 7.30
C MET A 56 7.27 9.68 6.19
N LEU A 57 7.08 9.21 4.97
CA LEU A 57 7.88 9.67 3.82
C LEU A 57 7.62 11.16 3.54
N GLU A 58 6.38 11.60 3.57
CA GLU A 58 6.04 13.01 3.39
C GLU A 58 6.62 13.87 4.51
N ASP A 59 6.61 13.40 5.74
CA ASP A 59 7.13 14.13 6.90
C ASP A 59 8.64 14.43 6.77
N VAL A 60 9.39 13.55 6.13
CA VAL A 60 10.82 13.77 5.86
C VAL A 60 11.09 14.41 4.49
N GLY A 61 10.07 14.88 3.79
CA GLY A 61 10.21 15.68 2.58
C GLY A 61 10.11 14.93 1.26
N PHE A 62 9.77 13.64 1.27
CA PHE A 62 9.57 12.88 0.05
C PHE A 62 8.15 12.98 -0.48
N GLY A 63 8.01 12.92 -1.81
CA GLY A 63 6.73 12.63 -2.46
C GLY A 63 6.63 11.12 -2.72
N ALA A 64 5.46 10.54 -2.56
CA ALA A 64 5.22 9.13 -2.78
C ALA A 64 3.94 8.89 -3.57
N SER A 65 3.84 7.74 -4.20
CA SER A 65 2.65 7.34 -4.97
C SER A 65 2.41 5.85 -4.75
N LEU A 66 1.16 5.49 -4.45
CA LEU A 66 0.78 4.09 -4.30
C LEU A 66 0.40 3.50 -5.65
N GLN A 67 1.03 2.39 -6.01
CA GLN A 67 0.86 1.71 -7.28
C GLN A 67 0.48 0.24 -7.06
N HIS A 68 -0.24 -0.32 -8.03
CA HIS A 68 -0.66 -1.73 -8.02
C HIS A 68 -0.36 -2.36 -9.38
N TYR A 69 0.87 -2.86 -9.53
CA TYR A 69 1.30 -3.54 -10.75
C TYR A 69 1.12 -5.07 -10.69
N ASN A 70 0.41 -5.51 -9.67
CA ASN A 70 0.16 -6.92 -9.42
C ASN A 70 -0.92 -7.48 -10.35
N PRO A 71 -0.81 -8.72 -10.80
CA PRO A 71 0.27 -9.68 -10.49
C PRO A 71 1.45 -9.64 -11.47
N LEU A 72 1.51 -8.69 -12.40
CA LEU A 72 2.46 -8.65 -13.51
C LEU A 72 3.92 -8.74 -13.08
N ILE A 73 4.27 -8.12 -11.95
CA ILE A 73 5.66 -8.03 -11.48
C ILE A 73 6.00 -9.02 -10.36
N ASP A 74 5.03 -9.80 -9.88
CA ASP A 74 5.17 -10.60 -8.68
C ASP A 74 6.32 -11.61 -8.76
N ASP A 75 6.41 -12.36 -9.86
CA ASP A 75 7.44 -13.37 -10.04
C ASP A 75 8.84 -12.77 -10.22
N GLU A 76 8.95 -11.67 -10.94
CA GLU A 76 10.23 -10.95 -11.13
C GLU A 76 10.75 -10.41 -9.80
N VAL A 77 9.89 -9.80 -9.00
CA VAL A 77 10.25 -9.27 -7.68
C VAL A 77 10.72 -10.40 -6.77
N ARG A 78 9.99 -11.50 -6.74
CA ARG A 78 10.36 -12.67 -5.92
C ARG A 78 11.73 -13.21 -6.30
N ARG A 79 12.01 -13.35 -7.58
CA ARG A 79 13.30 -13.85 -8.08
C ARG A 79 14.43 -12.88 -7.86
N ALA A 80 14.21 -11.58 -8.11
CA ALA A 80 15.23 -10.55 -8.02
C ALA A 80 15.83 -10.45 -6.62
N TRP A 81 15.02 -10.64 -5.58
CA TRP A 81 15.46 -10.52 -4.18
C TRP A 81 15.35 -11.83 -3.39
N ASN A 82 15.13 -12.94 -4.08
CA ASN A 82 15.04 -14.28 -3.46
C ASN A 82 14.09 -14.30 -2.25
N LEU A 83 12.86 -13.80 -2.45
CA LEU A 83 11.88 -13.66 -1.40
C LEU A 83 11.12 -14.98 -1.16
N PRO A 84 10.62 -15.19 0.08
CA PRO A 84 9.84 -16.39 0.38
C PRO A 84 8.59 -16.51 -0.51
N GLY A 85 8.26 -17.74 -0.91
CA GLY A 85 7.10 -17.97 -1.76
C GLY A 85 5.76 -17.66 -1.13
N HIS A 86 5.69 -17.61 0.22
CA HIS A 86 4.47 -17.28 0.96
C HIS A 86 4.29 -15.77 1.19
N TRP A 87 5.21 -14.95 0.72
CA TRP A 87 5.05 -13.50 0.71
C TRP A 87 4.34 -13.08 -0.56
N HIS A 88 3.14 -12.52 -0.40
CA HIS A 88 2.32 -12.04 -1.50
C HIS A 88 2.46 -10.54 -1.62
N LEU A 89 2.95 -10.07 -2.77
CA LEU A 89 3.09 -8.64 -3.05
C LEU A 89 1.72 -8.01 -3.26
N ILE A 90 1.43 -6.94 -2.51
CA ILE A 90 0.13 -6.27 -2.52
C ILE A 90 0.20 -4.93 -3.24
N ALA A 91 1.23 -4.16 -2.98
CA ALA A 91 1.34 -2.79 -3.47
C ALA A 91 2.80 -2.36 -3.53
N GLU A 92 3.05 -1.33 -4.33
CA GLU A 92 4.35 -0.70 -4.51
C GLU A 92 4.20 0.80 -4.26
N MET A 93 5.16 1.38 -3.56
CA MET A 93 5.16 2.81 -3.25
C MET A 93 6.48 3.43 -3.67
N PRO A 94 6.62 3.85 -4.93
CA PRO A 94 7.78 4.64 -5.35
C PRO A 94 7.75 6.00 -4.66
N PHE A 95 8.92 6.45 -4.23
CA PHE A 95 9.08 7.74 -3.58
C PHE A 95 10.35 8.45 -4.07
N GLY A 96 10.35 9.76 -3.97
CA GLY A 96 11.46 10.59 -4.37
C GLY A 96 11.24 12.03 -3.98
N LEU A 97 12.14 12.92 -4.40
CA LEU A 97 11.97 14.34 -4.17
C LEU A 97 10.84 14.86 -5.06
N PRO A 98 9.85 15.56 -4.49
CA PRO A 98 8.74 16.08 -5.28
C PRO A 98 9.22 17.21 -6.20
N VAL A 99 8.88 17.11 -7.47
CA VAL A 99 9.20 18.13 -8.50
C VAL A 99 8.10 19.16 -8.60
N THR A 100 6.86 18.74 -8.37
CA THR A 100 5.67 19.60 -8.41
C THR A 100 4.73 19.27 -7.25
N LYS A 101 4.02 20.27 -6.78
CA LYS A 101 2.97 20.06 -5.78
C LYS A 101 1.70 19.57 -6.48
N PRO A 102 0.92 18.68 -5.83
CA PRO A 102 -0.38 18.31 -6.35
C PRO A 102 -1.31 19.53 -6.40
N GLY A 103 -2.22 19.54 -7.35
CA GLY A 103 -3.24 20.56 -7.44
C GLY A 103 -4.22 20.50 -6.25
N GLU A 104 -5.03 21.54 -6.11
CA GLU A 104 -6.07 21.55 -5.08
C GLU A 104 -7.07 20.42 -5.29
N LYS A 105 -7.48 19.82 -4.19
CA LYS A 105 -8.51 18.78 -4.20
C LYS A 105 -9.84 19.38 -3.82
N GLU A 106 -10.87 18.99 -4.53
CA GLU A 106 -12.24 19.26 -4.14
C GLU A 106 -12.74 18.11 -3.26
N PHE A 107 -13.40 18.46 -2.17
CA PHE A 107 -13.96 17.48 -1.24
C PHE A 107 -15.48 17.65 -1.20
N GLN A 108 -16.16 16.51 -1.11
CA GLN A 108 -17.59 16.53 -0.81
C GLN A 108 -17.82 17.18 0.56
N PRO A 109 -18.96 17.85 0.76
CA PRO A 109 -19.29 18.42 2.06
C PRO A 109 -19.18 17.38 3.17
N LEU A 110 -18.65 17.79 4.32
CA LEU A 110 -18.38 16.90 5.45
C LEU A 110 -19.66 16.21 5.93
N GLU A 111 -20.78 16.92 5.96
CA GLU A 111 -22.08 16.41 6.39
C GLU A 111 -22.64 15.29 5.52
N GLU A 112 -22.18 15.16 4.29
CA GLU A 112 -22.53 14.05 3.41
C GLU A 112 -21.72 12.78 3.69
N ARG A 113 -20.60 12.92 4.38
CA ARG A 113 -19.64 11.84 4.64
C ARG A 113 -19.57 11.41 6.09
N VAL A 114 -19.88 12.32 7.01
CA VAL A 114 -19.78 12.09 8.45
C VAL A 114 -21.07 12.54 9.12
N ARG A 115 -21.62 11.70 9.96
CA ARG A 115 -22.76 11.99 10.82
C ARG A 115 -22.38 11.78 12.26
N VAL A 116 -22.66 12.78 13.10
CA VAL A 116 -22.41 12.73 14.53
C VAL A 116 -23.75 12.67 15.25
N PHE A 117 -23.95 11.64 16.04
CA PHE A 117 -25.15 11.45 16.85
C PHE A 117 -24.78 11.71 18.30
N LYS A 118 -25.57 12.54 18.97
CA LYS A 118 -25.37 12.89 20.40
C LYS A 118 -26.52 12.37 21.24
#